data_48364629a457be7e04e59d5869eaf48c
#
_entry.id   48364629a457be7e04e59d5869eaf48c
#
_cell.length_a   1.000
_cell.length_b   1.000
_cell.length_c   1.000
_cell.angle_alpha   90.00
_cell.angle_beta   90.00
_cell.angle_gamma   90.00
#
_symmetry.space_group_name_H-M   'P 1'
#
loop_
_entity.id
_entity.type
_entity.pdbx_description
1 polymer ?
#
loop_
_entity_poly.entity_id
_entity_poly.type
_entity_poly.pdbx_seq_one_letter_code
_entity_poly.pdbx_strand_id
1 'polypeptide(L)'
;MSSLVHSLRTSPLLLLLRVNAIHSWRRLLAVREQSRLLTAIIGLFLAGYLVLAFLLFYHGMLFLAKFPGLGAVLTERLLYTLFAFLFALLLLSNLVIAYTNLFRNRETAFLLSLPVSPQTIFRWKFIESVVLASWAFLFLIAPLLVAFGLVRGVPWHFYPLTVFLIGLFVVLPGVFGSALAIGIGRHLDRKSFQVVLVVLGVLLLAFVAFWWRTNPVDDDLLDQRTLEALDRLLAKTRFTLFPFLPSYWLSAAVLQWAEGIYQGATFFAGVLLSNTLFFGALACTRFGNGFYATASAVQSRAGSGFKLFARPAKKSRAPGGLEKFFAGVPLLAPDTRALAVKDIRMFWRDTTQWGQSVMFFGLLGAYIINLRNFTHQLNTPFWINAVAFLNLGACAFNLASLTTRFVFPQFSLEGRRLWIVGMSPMGLERVVKTKYWLASVASLTITLGLVTLSCYLLKMAWSDVAFFGAVVTVMTFALNGLAVGLGVLYPNVKETNPNKIVSGFGGTLCFVLSSIYILASLALLVAGGGGLHAQTGLVAVCLTLFVGLSLVVGWLPMSWGLRRLKNFEA
;
A
#
# COMPACT_ATOMS: atom_id res chain seq x y z
N MET A 1 -28.59 -1.79 -45.42
CA MET A 1 -27.63 -2.41 -44.47
C MET A 1 -26.35 -1.61 -44.31
N SER A 2 -25.92 -0.79 -45.26
CA SER A 2 -24.71 0.07 -45.14
C SER A 2 -24.86 1.29 -44.22
N SER A 3 -26.06 1.80 -44.02
CA SER A 3 -26.34 2.96 -43.15
C SER A 3 -26.33 2.64 -41.64
N LEU A 4 -26.63 1.41 -41.23
CA LEU A 4 -26.59 0.92 -39.85
C LEU A 4 -25.17 0.63 -39.36
N VAL A 5 -24.25 0.30 -40.25
CA VAL A 5 -22.83 0.07 -39.92
C VAL A 5 -22.11 1.39 -39.69
N HIS A 6 -22.60 2.50 -40.24
CA HIS A 6 -22.00 3.84 -40.04
C HIS A 6 -22.50 4.60 -38.81
N SER A 7 -23.61 4.19 -38.17
CA SER A 7 -24.16 4.81 -36.98
C SER A 7 -23.60 4.22 -35.67
N LEU A 8 -22.95 3.08 -35.70
CA LEU A 8 -22.14 2.53 -34.61
C LEU A 8 -20.68 3.05 -34.70
N ARG A 9 -20.48 4.34 -34.89
CA ARG A 9 -19.25 4.99 -34.47
C ARG A 9 -19.20 4.84 -32.95
N THR A 10 -18.72 3.70 -32.50
CA THR A 10 -18.42 3.46 -31.09
C THR A 10 -17.64 4.65 -30.58
N SER A 11 -18.18 5.36 -29.61
CA SER A 11 -17.48 6.51 -29.05
C SER A 11 -16.06 6.09 -28.71
N PRO A 12 -15.02 6.89 -28.98
CA PRO A 12 -13.62 6.49 -28.74
C PRO A 12 -13.39 5.96 -27.32
N LEU A 13 -14.20 6.41 -26.36
CA LEU A 13 -14.19 5.92 -24.99
C LEU A 13 -14.63 4.45 -24.89
N LEU A 14 -15.76 4.08 -25.55
CA LEU A 14 -16.26 2.70 -25.56
C LEU A 14 -15.28 1.74 -26.23
N LEU A 15 -14.61 2.19 -27.28
CA LEU A 15 -13.56 1.42 -27.96
C LEU A 15 -12.39 1.15 -27.00
N LEU A 16 -11.89 2.18 -26.29
CA LEU A 16 -10.81 2.02 -25.32
C LEU A 16 -11.20 1.08 -24.16
N LEU A 17 -12.43 1.22 -23.63
CA LEU A 17 -12.98 0.32 -22.61
C LEU A 17 -13.02 -1.13 -23.11
N ARG A 18 -13.55 -1.37 -24.30
CA ARG A 18 -13.67 -2.71 -24.89
C ARG A 18 -12.29 -3.35 -25.11
N VAL A 19 -11.37 -2.62 -25.72
CA VAL A 19 -10.00 -3.12 -25.98
C VAL A 19 -9.31 -3.51 -24.67
N ASN A 20 -9.44 -2.67 -23.66
CA ASN A 20 -8.79 -2.94 -22.38
C ASN A 20 -9.48 -4.06 -21.59
N ALA A 21 -10.80 -4.20 -21.67
CA ALA A 21 -11.52 -5.34 -21.09
C ALA A 21 -11.08 -6.66 -21.75
N ILE A 22 -10.98 -6.71 -23.08
CA ILE A 22 -10.47 -7.88 -23.80
C ILE A 22 -9.02 -8.18 -23.43
N HIS A 23 -8.19 -7.14 -23.32
CA HIS A 23 -6.78 -7.29 -22.92
C HIS A 23 -6.64 -7.82 -21.49
N SER A 24 -7.41 -7.31 -20.55
CA SER A 24 -7.45 -7.79 -19.16
C SER A 24 -7.93 -9.24 -19.08
N TRP A 25 -8.97 -9.58 -19.84
CA TRP A 25 -9.48 -10.95 -19.93
C TRP A 25 -8.43 -11.92 -20.48
N ARG A 26 -7.75 -11.56 -21.57
CA ARG A 26 -6.65 -12.36 -22.13
C ARG A 26 -5.48 -12.52 -21.16
N ARG A 27 -5.16 -11.48 -20.38
CA ARG A 27 -4.14 -11.58 -19.33
C ARG A 27 -4.53 -12.55 -18.23
N LEU A 28 -5.79 -12.56 -17.80
CA LEU A 28 -6.30 -13.52 -16.83
C LEU A 28 -6.22 -14.97 -17.35
N LEU A 29 -6.55 -15.18 -18.61
CA LEU A 29 -6.41 -16.50 -19.25
C LEU A 29 -4.94 -16.93 -19.36
N ALA A 30 -4.05 -16.03 -19.73
CA ALA A 30 -2.60 -16.31 -19.84
C ALA A 30 -1.96 -16.66 -18.48
N VAL A 31 -2.51 -16.21 -17.36
CA VAL A 31 -2.05 -16.62 -16.02
C VAL A 31 -2.24 -18.13 -15.82
N ARG A 32 -3.31 -18.70 -16.39
CA ARG A 32 -3.60 -20.14 -16.31
C ARG A 32 -2.58 -21.00 -17.08
N GLU A 33 -1.89 -20.41 -18.08
CA GLU A 33 -0.90 -21.10 -18.91
C GLU A 33 0.48 -21.18 -18.23
N GLN A 34 0.78 -20.32 -17.25
CA GLN A 34 2.11 -20.26 -16.64
C GLN A 34 2.40 -21.44 -15.71
N SER A 35 1.59 -21.67 -14.69
CA SER A 35 1.72 -22.80 -13.77
C SER A 35 0.43 -23.00 -12.98
N ARG A 36 -0.20 -24.15 -13.18
CA ARG A 36 -1.45 -24.49 -12.48
C ARG A 36 -1.29 -24.51 -10.96
N LEU A 37 -0.17 -25.04 -10.49
CA LEU A 37 0.12 -25.14 -9.04
C LEU A 37 0.28 -23.75 -8.40
N LEU A 38 1.06 -22.86 -9.02
CA LEU A 38 1.28 -21.50 -8.48
C LEU A 38 -0.01 -20.66 -8.54
N THR A 39 -0.81 -20.82 -9.61
CA THR A 39 -2.14 -20.17 -9.71
C THR A 39 -3.08 -20.68 -8.63
N ALA A 40 -3.06 -21.98 -8.32
CA ALA A 40 -3.84 -22.58 -7.24
C ALA A 40 -3.40 -22.04 -5.86
N ILE A 41 -2.10 -21.87 -5.62
CA ILE A 41 -1.58 -21.28 -4.36
C ILE A 41 -2.11 -19.85 -4.18
N ILE A 42 -2.07 -19.02 -5.23
CA ILE A 42 -2.59 -17.66 -5.18
C ILE A 42 -4.10 -17.68 -4.90
N GLY A 43 -4.86 -18.52 -5.59
CA GLY A 43 -6.30 -18.67 -5.39
C GLY A 43 -6.65 -19.14 -3.98
N LEU A 44 -5.94 -20.14 -3.46
CA LEU A 44 -6.10 -20.66 -2.10
C LEU A 44 -5.78 -19.60 -1.05
N PHE A 45 -4.72 -18.82 -1.25
CA PHE A 45 -4.37 -17.71 -0.36
C PHE A 45 -5.45 -16.64 -0.32
N LEU A 46 -5.95 -16.21 -1.50
CA LEU A 46 -7.04 -15.22 -1.55
C LEU A 46 -8.32 -15.73 -0.90
N ALA A 47 -8.69 -16.98 -1.15
CA ALA A 47 -9.84 -17.60 -0.48
C ALA A 47 -9.63 -17.70 1.04
N GLY A 48 -8.46 -18.16 1.47
CA GLY A 48 -8.09 -18.22 2.88
C GLY A 48 -8.10 -16.86 3.57
N TYR A 49 -7.62 -15.82 2.88
CA TYR A 49 -7.71 -14.43 3.36
C TYR A 49 -9.16 -13.99 3.57
N LEU A 50 -10.04 -14.24 2.60
CA LEU A 50 -11.46 -13.85 2.71
C LEU A 50 -12.16 -14.58 3.86
N VAL A 51 -11.88 -15.87 4.02
CA VAL A 51 -12.44 -16.68 5.13
C VAL A 51 -11.91 -16.18 6.48
N LEU A 52 -10.59 -15.95 6.59
CA LEU A 52 -9.98 -15.46 7.82
C LEU A 52 -10.50 -14.06 8.20
N ALA A 53 -10.58 -13.16 7.24
CA ALA A 53 -11.11 -11.82 7.44
C ALA A 53 -12.60 -11.87 7.85
N PHE A 54 -13.40 -12.73 7.20
CA PHE A 54 -14.78 -12.94 7.57
C PHE A 54 -14.92 -13.45 9.02
N LEU A 55 -14.16 -14.48 9.39
CA LEU A 55 -14.19 -15.05 10.74
C LEU A 55 -13.77 -14.00 11.79
N LEU A 56 -12.74 -13.22 11.50
CA LEU A 56 -12.27 -12.15 12.39
C LEU A 56 -13.39 -11.12 12.64
N PHE A 57 -13.99 -10.62 11.56
CA PHE A 57 -15.07 -9.63 11.68
C PHE A 57 -16.32 -10.22 12.32
N TYR A 58 -16.68 -11.45 11.98
CA TYR A 58 -17.84 -12.13 12.53
C TYR A 58 -17.72 -12.34 14.04
N HIS A 59 -16.61 -12.90 14.51
CA HIS A 59 -16.35 -13.07 15.94
C HIS A 59 -16.16 -11.74 16.68
N GLY A 60 -15.55 -10.75 16.04
CA GLY A 60 -15.43 -9.40 16.58
C GLY A 60 -16.80 -8.75 16.80
N MET A 61 -17.71 -8.86 15.83
CA MET A 61 -19.08 -8.32 15.96
C MET A 61 -19.93 -9.11 16.98
N LEU A 62 -19.79 -10.43 17.02
CA LEU A 62 -20.44 -11.25 18.07
C LEU A 62 -19.94 -10.86 19.47
N PHE A 63 -18.66 -10.57 19.62
CA PHE A 63 -18.10 -10.08 20.89
C PHE A 63 -18.71 -8.74 21.28
N LEU A 64 -18.80 -7.78 20.33
CA LEU A 64 -19.45 -6.49 20.57
C LEU A 64 -20.94 -6.66 20.93
N ALA A 65 -21.63 -7.59 20.30
CA ALA A 65 -23.05 -7.85 20.56
C ALA A 65 -23.32 -8.38 21.99
N LYS A 66 -22.29 -8.90 22.70
CA LYS A 66 -22.43 -9.33 24.11
C LYS A 66 -22.64 -8.18 25.09
N PHE A 67 -22.37 -6.92 24.69
CA PHE A 67 -22.54 -5.75 25.55
C PHE A 67 -23.90 -5.09 25.28
N PRO A 68 -24.91 -5.28 26.14
CA PRO A 68 -26.27 -4.73 25.94
C PRO A 68 -26.22 -3.19 25.88
N GLY A 69 -26.86 -2.62 24.87
CA GLY A 69 -26.89 -1.17 24.63
C GLY A 69 -25.60 -0.58 24.07
N LEU A 70 -24.44 -0.90 24.65
CA LEU A 70 -23.13 -0.40 24.22
C LEU A 70 -22.68 -1.03 22.90
N GLY A 71 -22.95 -2.30 22.69
CA GLY A 71 -22.53 -3.02 21.48
C GLY A 71 -23.10 -2.43 20.20
N ALA A 72 -24.33 -1.95 20.21
CA ALA A 72 -24.95 -1.28 19.08
C ALA A 72 -24.23 0.03 18.75
N VAL A 73 -24.00 0.88 19.75
CA VAL A 73 -23.32 2.17 19.60
C VAL A 73 -21.87 1.98 19.14
N LEU A 74 -21.15 1.00 19.71
CA LEU A 74 -19.79 0.67 19.31
C LEU A 74 -19.70 0.17 17.87
N THR A 75 -20.63 -0.70 17.46
CA THR A 75 -20.69 -1.22 16.08
C THR A 75 -20.96 -0.09 15.09
N GLU A 76 -21.88 0.80 15.41
CA GLU A 76 -22.19 1.98 14.61
C GLU A 76 -20.95 2.87 14.46
N ARG A 77 -20.31 3.24 15.56
CA ARG A 77 -19.09 4.07 15.59
C ARG A 77 -17.93 3.44 14.84
N LEU A 78 -17.77 2.13 14.98
CA LEU A 78 -16.74 1.37 14.27
C LEU A 78 -16.95 1.45 12.76
N LEU A 79 -18.18 1.30 12.26
CA LEU A 79 -18.47 1.41 10.83
C LEU A 79 -18.23 2.84 10.31
N TYR A 80 -18.70 3.90 11.00
CA TYR A 80 -18.41 5.27 10.61
C TYR A 80 -16.91 5.56 10.55
N THR A 81 -16.17 5.12 11.58
CA THR A 81 -14.72 5.33 11.66
C THR A 81 -13.98 4.55 10.57
N LEU A 82 -14.38 3.31 10.33
CA LEU A 82 -13.78 2.47 9.30
C LEU A 82 -14.00 3.04 7.91
N PHE A 83 -15.23 3.43 7.56
CA PHE A 83 -15.50 4.04 6.25
C PHE A 83 -14.80 5.39 6.07
N ALA A 84 -14.66 6.19 7.13
CA ALA A 84 -13.90 7.43 7.07
C ALA A 84 -12.40 7.18 6.83
N PHE A 85 -11.83 6.21 7.53
CA PHE A 85 -10.44 5.78 7.34
C PHE A 85 -10.21 5.22 5.92
N LEU A 86 -11.11 4.36 5.46
CA LEU A 86 -11.05 3.79 4.12
C LEU A 86 -11.22 4.85 3.02
N PHE A 87 -12.05 5.88 3.26
CA PHE A 87 -12.14 7.03 2.35
C PHE A 87 -10.80 7.75 2.21
N ALA A 88 -10.13 8.02 3.33
CA ALA A 88 -8.82 8.66 3.32
C ALA A 88 -7.76 7.79 2.61
N LEU A 89 -7.75 6.48 2.86
CA LEU A 89 -6.86 5.54 2.16
C LEU A 89 -7.14 5.48 0.65
N LEU A 90 -8.42 5.42 0.25
CA LEU A 90 -8.80 5.43 -1.16
C LEU A 90 -8.40 6.75 -1.84
N LEU A 91 -8.56 7.88 -1.16
CA LEU A 91 -8.16 9.19 -1.67
C LEU A 91 -6.65 9.22 -1.95
N LEU A 92 -5.84 8.79 -0.98
CA LEU A 92 -4.37 8.72 -1.13
C LEU A 92 -3.96 7.73 -2.22
N SER A 93 -4.58 6.56 -2.26
CA SER A 93 -4.33 5.55 -3.29
C SER A 93 -4.66 6.07 -4.69
N ASN A 94 -5.85 6.69 -4.84
CA ASN A 94 -6.27 7.30 -6.10
C ASN A 94 -5.35 8.44 -6.52
N LEU A 95 -4.89 9.28 -5.60
CA LEU A 95 -3.94 10.36 -5.87
C LEU A 95 -2.66 9.81 -6.54
N VAL A 96 -2.06 8.78 -5.93
CA VAL A 96 -0.80 8.17 -6.43
C VAL A 96 -1.03 7.45 -7.75
N ILE A 97 -2.10 6.64 -7.85
CA ILE A 97 -2.40 5.87 -9.05
C ILE A 97 -2.79 6.79 -10.20
N ALA A 98 -3.64 7.80 -9.97
CA ALA A 98 -4.03 8.77 -10.98
C ALA A 98 -2.84 9.59 -11.49
N TYR A 99 -1.97 10.08 -10.59
CA TYR A 99 -0.75 10.79 -10.99
C TYR A 99 0.13 9.93 -11.90
N THR A 100 0.33 8.67 -11.53
CA THR A 100 1.14 7.73 -12.33
C THR A 100 0.51 7.43 -13.68
N ASN A 101 -0.80 7.13 -13.71
CA ASN A 101 -1.53 6.78 -14.93
C ASN A 101 -1.67 7.96 -15.89
N LEU A 102 -1.94 9.17 -15.37
CA LEU A 102 -2.13 10.36 -16.19
C LEU A 102 -0.82 10.90 -16.76
N PHE A 103 0.28 10.89 -15.98
CA PHE A 103 1.49 11.64 -16.33
C PHE A 103 2.73 10.79 -16.56
N ARG A 104 2.82 9.59 -15.97
CA ARG A 104 4.02 8.74 -16.03
C ARG A 104 3.84 7.49 -16.88
N ASN A 105 2.64 7.22 -17.37
CA ASN A 105 2.33 6.03 -18.15
C ASN A 105 2.68 6.26 -19.63
N ARG A 106 3.45 5.34 -20.23
CA ARG A 106 3.79 5.37 -21.67
C ARG A 106 2.56 5.26 -22.57
N GLU A 107 1.57 4.50 -22.16
CA GLU A 107 0.31 4.37 -22.88
C GLU A 107 -0.39 5.73 -23.01
N THR A 108 -0.39 6.54 -21.94
CA THR A 108 -0.97 7.88 -21.98
C THR A 108 -0.22 8.79 -22.95
N ALA A 109 1.12 8.74 -22.96
CA ALA A 109 1.93 9.47 -23.91
C ALA A 109 1.65 9.04 -25.37
N PHE A 110 1.50 7.74 -25.61
CA PHE A 110 1.13 7.20 -26.92
C PHE A 110 -0.29 7.63 -27.33
N LEU A 111 -1.27 7.53 -26.45
CA LEU A 111 -2.64 7.95 -26.74
C LEU A 111 -2.74 9.45 -27.08
N LEU A 112 -1.92 10.29 -26.45
CA LEU A 112 -1.83 11.72 -26.75
C LEU A 112 -1.24 12.04 -28.13
N SER A 113 -0.51 11.10 -28.75
CA SER A 113 -0.02 11.24 -30.13
C SER A 113 -1.04 10.79 -31.19
N LEU A 114 -2.14 10.16 -30.78
CA LEU A 114 -3.21 9.71 -31.67
C LEU A 114 -4.28 10.82 -31.83
N PRO A 115 -5.11 10.80 -32.90
CA PRO A 115 -6.18 11.75 -33.11
C PRO A 115 -7.39 11.48 -32.19
N VAL A 116 -7.15 11.37 -30.89
CA VAL A 116 -8.15 11.16 -29.83
C VAL A 116 -8.19 12.39 -28.94
N SER A 117 -9.40 12.87 -28.62
CA SER A 117 -9.52 14.05 -27.79
C SER A 117 -8.90 13.82 -26.40
N PRO A 118 -8.15 14.81 -25.86
CA PRO A 118 -7.53 14.69 -24.54
C PRO A 118 -8.54 14.41 -23.42
N GLN A 119 -9.77 14.91 -23.57
CA GLN A 119 -10.88 14.64 -22.65
C GLN A 119 -11.24 13.16 -22.60
N THR A 120 -11.28 12.48 -23.75
CA THR A 120 -11.56 11.04 -23.84
C THR A 120 -10.44 10.23 -23.19
N ILE A 121 -9.19 10.61 -23.41
CA ILE A 121 -8.02 9.98 -22.79
C ILE A 121 -8.08 10.17 -21.26
N PHE A 122 -8.41 11.36 -20.79
CA PHE A 122 -8.56 11.63 -19.36
C PHE A 122 -9.67 10.75 -18.75
N ARG A 123 -10.88 10.73 -19.35
CA ARG A 123 -12.01 9.91 -18.88
C ARG A 123 -11.63 8.43 -18.77
N TRP A 124 -10.95 7.92 -19.79
CA TRP A 124 -10.46 6.55 -19.78
C TRP A 124 -9.48 6.31 -18.63
N LYS A 125 -8.44 7.13 -18.50
CA LYS A 125 -7.42 7.00 -17.46
C LYS A 125 -7.96 7.25 -16.04
N PHE A 126 -8.98 8.07 -15.91
CA PHE A 126 -9.72 8.26 -14.66
C PHE A 126 -10.42 6.96 -14.24
N ILE A 127 -11.20 6.33 -15.14
CA ILE A 127 -11.87 5.06 -14.86
C ILE A 127 -10.85 3.97 -14.50
N GLU A 128 -9.78 3.84 -15.29
CA GLU A 128 -8.70 2.89 -15.02
C GLU A 128 -8.09 3.09 -13.63
N SER A 129 -7.85 4.34 -13.22
CA SER A 129 -7.26 4.66 -11.91
C SER A 129 -8.21 4.32 -10.77
N VAL A 130 -9.50 4.65 -10.90
CA VAL A 130 -10.53 4.33 -9.90
C VAL A 130 -10.65 2.81 -9.72
N VAL A 131 -10.74 2.05 -10.80
CA VAL A 131 -10.83 0.58 -10.75
C VAL A 131 -9.59 -0.02 -10.10
N LEU A 132 -8.39 0.45 -10.47
CA LEU A 132 -7.13 -0.04 -9.89
C LEU A 132 -6.97 0.29 -8.40
N ALA A 133 -7.51 1.43 -7.95
CA ALA A 133 -7.45 1.82 -6.54
C ALA A 133 -8.48 1.07 -5.68
N SER A 134 -9.64 0.74 -6.23
CA SER A 134 -10.79 0.24 -5.48
C SER A 134 -10.79 -1.26 -5.22
N TRP A 135 -10.07 -2.07 -6.01
CA TRP A 135 -10.16 -3.51 -5.87
C TRP A 135 -9.69 -4.01 -4.49
N ALA A 136 -8.60 -3.45 -3.96
CA ALA A 136 -8.10 -3.82 -2.62
C ALA A 136 -9.10 -3.42 -1.51
N PHE A 137 -9.77 -2.28 -1.69
CA PHE A 137 -10.83 -1.84 -0.80
C PHE A 137 -12.02 -2.83 -0.79
N LEU A 138 -12.45 -3.28 -1.97
CA LEU A 138 -13.54 -4.26 -2.09
C LEU A 138 -13.21 -5.58 -1.40
N PHE A 139 -11.96 -6.05 -1.51
CA PHE A 139 -11.49 -7.25 -0.82
C PHE A 139 -11.52 -7.13 0.71
N LEU A 140 -11.28 -5.93 1.24
CA LEU A 140 -11.33 -5.69 2.69
C LEU A 140 -12.77 -5.54 3.19
N ILE A 141 -13.61 -4.79 2.46
CA ILE A 141 -14.94 -4.42 2.93
C ILE A 141 -15.97 -5.55 2.75
N ALA A 142 -15.81 -6.41 1.73
CA ALA A 142 -16.76 -7.48 1.45
C ALA A 142 -16.94 -8.45 2.64
N PRO A 143 -15.88 -9.05 3.22
CA PRO A 143 -16.05 -9.95 4.37
C PRO A 143 -16.62 -9.25 5.60
N LEU A 144 -16.30 -7.97 5.81
CA LEU A 144 -16.85 -7.17 6.90
C LEU A 144 -18.38 -7.01 6.75
N LEU A 145 -18.86 -6.62 5.57
CA LEU A 145 -20.28 -6.39 5.33
C LEU A 145 -21.09 -7.67 5.36
N VAL A 146 -20.51 -8.78 4.89
CA VAL A 146 -21.14 -10.10 5.04
C VAL A 146 -21.25 -10.49 6.52
N ALA A 147 -20.20 -10.31 7.30
CA ALA A 147 -20.20 -10.56 8.74
C ALA A 147 -21.22 -9.68 9.47
N PHE A 148 -21.25 -8.38 9.14
CA PHE A 148 -22.22 -7.42 9.69
C PHE A 148 -23.66 -7.83 9.38
N GLY A 149 -23.93 -8.19 8.13
CA GLY A 149 -25.27 -8.59 7.68
C GLY A 149 -25.76 -9.86 8.37
N LEU A 150 -24.88 -10.85 8.56
CA LEU A 150 -25.22 -12.10 9.25
C LEU A 150 -25.49 -11.89 10.75
N VAL A 151 -24.67 -11.07 11.43
CA VAL A 151 -24.85 -10.80 12.87
C VAL A 151 -26.11 -9.97 13.14
N ARG A 152 -26.46 -9.04 12.23
CA ARG A 152 -27.68 -8.21 12.34
C ARG A 152 -28.93 -8.85 11.75
N GLY A 153 -28.82 -9.98 11.04
CA GLY A 153 -29.95 -10.66 10.42
C GLY A 153 -30.62 -9.83 9.32
N VAL A 154 -29.85 -9.08 8.52
CA VAL A 154 -30.38 -8.18 7.50
C VAL A 154 -31.04 -8.95 6.34
N PRO A 155 -32.05 -8.37 5.65
CA PRO A 155 -32.71 -8.98 4.51
C PRO A 155 -31.74 -9.08 3.30
N TRP A 156 -32.00 -10.04 2.40
CA TRP A 156 -31.12 -10.34 1.26
C TRP A 156 -30.85 -9.13 0.34
N HIS A 157 -31.82 -8.23 0.19
CA HIS A 157 -31.70 -7.02 -0.65
C HIS A 157 -30.70 -6.00 -0.12
N PHE A 158 -30.25 -6.13 1.14
CA PHE A 158 -29.17 -5.33 1.71
C PHE A 158 -27.86 -5.47 0.93
N TYR A 159 -27.50 -6.70 0.54
CA TYR A 159 -26.22 -6.95 -0.13
C TYR A 159 -26.09 -6.28 -1.51
N PRO A 160 -27.03 -6.46 -2.47
CA PRO A 160 -26.94 -5.81 -3.76
C PRO A 160 -26.99 -4.28 -3.66
N LEU A 161 -27.78 -3.73 -2.74
CA LEU A 161 -27.81 -2.30 -2.52
C LEU A 161 -26.48 -1.77 -1.98
N THR A 162 -25.90 -2.46 -1.00
CA THR A 162 -24.61 -2.06 -0.41
C THR A 162 -23.49 -2.12 -1.44
N VAL A 163 -23.47 -3.12 -2.32
CA VAL A 163 -22.53 -3.19 -3.44
C VAL A 163 -22.70 -1.98 -4.38
N PHE A 164 -23.94 -1.60 -4.69
CA PHE A 164 -24.22 -0.42 -5.50
C PHE A 164 -23.74 0.87 -4.82
N LEU A 165 -24.03 1.06 -3.53
CA LEU A 165 -23.58 2.22 -2.75
C LEU A 165 -22.07 2.32 -2.67
N ILE A 166 -21.38 1.20 -2.50
CA ILE A 166 -19.92 1.14 -2.52
C ILE A 166 -19.39 1.54 -3.90
N GLY A 167 -20.02 1.08 -4.97
CA GLY A 167 -19.67 1.48 -6.34
C GLY A 167 -19.74 3.00 -6.54
N LEU A 168 -20.80 3.66 -6.02
CA LEU A 168 -20.92 5.11 -6.04
C LEU A 168 -19.85 5.80 -5.16
N PHE A 169 -19.66 5.27 -3.96
CA PHE A 169 -18.71 5.84 -3.00
C PHE A 169 -17.28 5.88 -3.51
N VAL A 170 -16.81 4.83 -4.18
CA VAL A 170 -15.43 4.72 -4.68
C VAL A 170 -15.10 5.78 -5.73
N VAL A 171 -16.11 6.28 -6.47
CA VAL A 171 -15.90 7.32 -7.48
C VAL A 171 -15.48 8.65 -6.84
N LEU A 172 -16.01 9.02 -5.67
CA LEU A 172 -15.73 10.30 -5.02
C LEU A 172 -14.24 10.48 -4.64
N PRO A 173 -13.59 9.54 -3.90
CA PRO A 173 -12.16 9.65 -3.65
C PRO A 173 -11.33 9.58 -4.95
N GLY A 174 -11.84 8.91 -5.99
CA GLY A 174 -11.26 8.93 -7.33
C GLY A 174 -11.25 10.31 -7.96
N VAL A 175 -12.38 11.04 -7.91
CA VAL A 175 -12.49 12.40 -8.40
C VAL A 175 -11.55 13.35 -7.65
N PHE A 176 -11.60 13.33 -6.31
CA PHE A 176 -10.74 14.18 -5.49
C PHE A 176 -9.25 13.85 -5.67
N GLY A 177 -8.90 12.55 -5.71
CA GLY A 177 -7.53 12.10 -5.97
C GLY A 177 -7.01 12.54 -7.34
N SER A 178 -7.83 12.44 -8.39
CA SER A 178 -7.46 12.88 -9.74
C SER A 178 -7.36 14.43 -9.84
N ALA A 179 -8.25 15.15 -9.17
CA ALA A 179 -8.17 16.61 -9.08
C ALA A 179 -6.87 17.07 -8.41
N LEU A 180 -6.52 16.45 -7.28
CA LEU A 180 -5.27 16.71 -6.59
C LEU A 180 -4.06 16.34 -7.45
N ALA A 181 -4.10 15.20 -8.17
CA ALA A 181 -3.03 14.78 -9.08
C ALA A 181 -2.77 15.82 -10.19
N ILE A 182 -3.84 16.36 -10.80
CA ILE A 182 -3.73 17.44 -11.81
C ILE A 182 -3.21 18.73 -11.18
N GLY A 183 -3.73 19.11 -10.01
CA GLY A 183 -3.27 20.28 -9.27
C GLY A 183 -1.77 20.21 -8.94
N ILE A 184 -1.31 19.08 -8.43
CA ILE A 184 0.11 18.81 -8.16
C ILE A 184 0.91 18.87 -9.47
N GLY A 185 0.47 18.17 -10.53
CA GLY A 185 1.14 18.15 -11.83
C GLY A 185 1.29 19.56 -12.43
N ARG A 186 0.28 20.41 -12.26
CA ARG A 186 0.28 21.79 -12.78
C ARG A 186 1.23 22.73 -12.01
N HIS A 187 1.34 22.55 -10.68
CA HIS A 187 2.01 23.51 -9.80
C HIS A 187 3.34 23.03 -9.23
N LEU A 188 3.70 21.76 -9.41
CA LEU A 188 4.88 21.13 -8.79
C LEU A 188 6.19 21.91 -9.06
N ASP A 189 6.29 22.60 -10.20
CA ASP A 189 7.49 23.37 -10.57
C ASP A 189 7.50 24.82 -10.04
N ARG A 190 6.42 25.30 -9.49
CA ARG A 190 6.41 26.64 -8.90
C ARG A 190 7.18 26.59 -7.58
N LYS A 191 8.27 27.36 -7.48
CA LYS A 191 9.05 27.46 -6.23
C LYS A 191 8.16 27.75 -5.02
N SER A 192 7.16 28.63 -5.19
CA SER A 192 6.18 28.94 -4.14
C SER A 192 5.39 27.71 -3.67
N PHE A 193 4.99 26.82 -4.59
CA PHE A 193 4.25 25.61 -4.24
C PHE A 193 5.16 24.58 -3.53
N GLN A 194 6.41 24.47 -3.97
CA GLN A 194 7.41 23.60 -3.31
C GLN A 194 7.71 24.11 -1.89
N VAL A 195 7.83 25.43 -1.70
CA VAL A 195 7.99 26.04 -0.37
C VAL A 195 6.76 25.76 0.49
N VAL A 196 5.55 25.95 -0.04
CA VAL A 196 4.30 25.66 0.69
C VAL A 196 4.25 24.19 1.11
N LEU A 197 4.62 23.25 0.23
CA LEU A 197 4.66 21.83 0.58
C LEU A 197 5.67 21.52 1.70
N VAL A 198 6.85 22.12 1.65
CA VAL A 198 7.88 21.96 2.70
C VAL A 198 7.40 22.58 4.01
N VAL A 199 6.87 23.80 3.95
CA VAL A 199 6.32 24.49 5.14
C VAL A 199 5.17 23.70 5.76
N LEU A 200 4.25 23.18 4.93
CA LEU A 200 3.12 22.37 5.38
C LEU A 200 3.60 21.05 6.01
N GLY A 201 4.63 20.43 5.45
CA GLY A 201 5.30 19.26 6.02
C GLY A 201 5.96 19.56 7.37
N VAL A 202 6.68 20.68 7.48
CA VAL A 202 7.29 21.13 8.74
C VAL A 202 6.22 21.49 9.78
N LEU A 203 5.16 22.19 9.38
CA LEU A 203 4.04 22.51 10.27
C LEU A 203 3.32 21.25 10.74
N LEU A 204 3.14 20.25 9.89
CA LEU A 204 2.55 18.98 10.28
C LEU A 204 3.43 18.22 11.27
N LEU A 205 4.73 18.18 11.05
CA LEU A 205 5.69 17.62 12.01
C LEU A 205 5.70 18.40 13.33
N ALA A 206 5.69 19.72 13.27
CA ALA A 206 5.62 20.58 14.44
C ALA A 206 4.29 20.39 15.20
N PHE A 207 3.17 20.27 14.48
CA PHE A 207 1.85 19.97 15.06
C PHE A 207 1.83 18.59 15.73
N VAL A 208 2.38 17.57 15.09
CA VAL A 208 2.50 16.23 15.68
C VAL A 208 3.38 16.27 16.92
N ALA A 209 4.52 16.96 16.88
CA ALA A 209 5.43 17.11 18.02
C ALA A 209 4.79 17.92 19.16
N PHE A 210 4.06 18.99 18.83
CA PHE A 210 3.31 19.80 19.79
C PHE A 210 2.20 18.98 20.43
N TRP A 211 1.39 18.30 19.62
CA TRP A 211 0.30 17.44 20.11
C TRP A 211 0.81 16.29 20.98
N TRP A 212 1.98 15.76 20.64
CA TRP A 212 2.69 14.76 21.46
C TRP A 212 3.08 15.31 22.83
N ARG A 213 3.50 16.58 22.88
CA ARG A 213 3.99 17.23 24.10
C ARG A 213 2.86 17.72 25.00
N THR A 214 1.72 18.13 24.42
CA THR A 214 0.57 18.70 25.12
C THR A 214 -0.45 17.67 25.61
N ASN A 215 -0.37 16.41 25.12
CA ASN A 215 -1.18 15.31 25.61
C ASN A 215 -0.29 14.29 26.34
N PRO A 216 0.28 14.62 27.53
CA PRO A 216 0.87 13.61 28.38
C PRO A 216 -0.23 12.61 28.72
N VAL A 217 0.11 11.33 28.72
CA VAL A 217 -0.82 10.30 29.16
C VAL A 217 -0.82 10.37 30.67
N ASP A 218 -1.90 10.88 31.27
CA ASP A 218 -2.08 10.90 32.72
C ASP A 218 -2.20 9.46 33.21
N ASP A 219 -1.22 9.04 34.02
CA ASP A 219 -1.15 7.72 34.64
C ASP A 219 -2.22 7.50 35.73
N ASP A 220 -2.80 8.59 36.29
CA ASP A 220 -3.69 8.57 37.46
C ASP A 220 -5.17 8.21 37.16
N LEU A 221 -5.55 7.96 35.91
CA LEU A 221 -6.94 7.78 35.52
C LEU A 221 -7.36 6.32 35.30
N LEU A 222 -6.55 5.37 35.72
CA LEU A 222 -6.77 3.93 35.46
C LEU A 222 -7.82 3.26 36.32
N ASP A 223 -8.24 3.87 37.43
CA ASP A 223 -9.20 3.27 38.39
C ASP A 223 -10.65 3.71 38.20
N GLN A 224 -10.95 4.64 37.31
CA GLN A 224 -12.32 5.12 37.12
C GLN A 224 -12.88 4.85 35.73
N ARG A 225 -13.60 3.71 35.62
CA ARG A 225 -14.81 3.50 34.83
C ARG A 225 -14.64 3.30 33.32
N THR A 226 -14.99 2.11 32.90
CA THR A 226 -15.27 1.71 31.49
C THR A 226 -16.14 2.73 30.73
N LEU A 227 -17.00 3.49 31.40
CA LEU A 227 -17.84 4.56 30.86
C LEU A 227 -17.04 5.77 30.39
N GLU A 228 -16.03 6.21 31.15
CA GLU A 228 -15.18 7.37 30.74
C GLU A 228 -14.26 7.03 29.56
N ALA A 229 -13.75 5.80 29.51
CA ALA A 229 -13.00 5.32 28.34
C ALA A 229 -13.88 5.29 27.08
N LEU A 230 -15.13 4.89 27.22
CA LEU A 230 -16.13 4.92 26.15
C LEU A 230 -16.43 6.35 25.70
N ASP A 231 -16.70 7.27 26.63
CA ASP A 231 -16.98 8.67 26.32
C ASP A 231 -15.82 9.33 25.59
N ARG A 232 -14.58 9.05 26.01
CA ARG A 232 -13.37 9.52 25.30
C ARG A 232 -13.25 8.95 23.90
N LEU A 233 -13.57 7.66 23.71
CA LEU A 233 -13.54 7.01 22.40
C LEU A 233 -14.62 7.60 21.50
N LEU A 234 -15.81 7.84 22.02
CA LEU A 234 -16.91 8.50 21.31
C LEU A 234 -16.57 9.95 20.98
N ALA A 235 -15.93 10.70 21.88
CA ALA A 235 -15.47 12.07 21.62
C ALA A 235 -14.38 12.11 20.54
N LYS A 236 -13.37 11.24 20.62
CA LYS A 236 -12.29 11.17 19.61
C LYS A 236 -12.77 10.77 18.22
N THR A 237 -13.82 9.97 18.11
CA THR A 237 -14.39 9.53 16.83
C THR A 237 -15.50 10.45 16.31
N ARG A 238 -15.83 11.55 17.02
CA ARG A 238 -16.90 12.48 16.64
C ARG A 238 -16.74 13.10 15.25
N PHE A 239 -15.50 13.29 14.80
CA PHE A 239 -15.21 13.82 13.46
C PHE A 239 -15.74 12.93 12.33
N THR A 240 -15.91 11.61 12.55
CA THR A 240 -16.42 10.69 11.53
C THR A 240 -17.92 10.84 11.26
N LEU A 241 -18.62 11.50 12.19
CA LEU A 241 -20.04 11.84 12.07
C LEU A 241 -20.27 13.19 11.40
N PHE A 242 -19.25 13.80 10.82
CA PHE A 242 -19.43 15.09 10.14
C PHE A 242 -20.26 14.89 8.86
N PRO A 243 -21.45 15.53 8.75
CA PRO A 243 -22.45 15.22 7.72
C PRO A 243 -21.99 15.50 6.28
N PHE A 244 -20.92 16.29 6.08
CA PHE A 244 -20.37 16.59 4.75
C PHE A 244 -19.34 15.58 4.26
N LEU A 245 -18.96 14.60 5.09
CA LEU A 245 -18.05 13.55 4.66
C LEU A 245 -18.78 12.51 3.79
N PRO A 246 -18.25 12.13 2.62
CA PRO A 246 -18.83 11.07 1.81
C PRO A 246 -18.93 9.72 2.53
N SER A 247 -18.00 9.45 3.46
CA SER A 247 -18.03 8.28 4.32
C SER A 247 -19.23 8.26 5.26
N TYR A 248 -19.68 9.42 5.73
CA TYR A 248 -20.89 9.53 6.54
C TYR A 248 -22.13 9.10 5.75
N TRP A 249 -22.27 9.56 4.51
CA TRP A 249 -23.44 9.21 3.69
C TRP A 249 -23.53 7.70 3.42
N LEU A 250 -22.38 7.07 3.12
CA LEU A 250 -22.32 5.62 2.94
C LEU A 250 -22.67 4.88 4.23
N SER A 251 -22.05 5.26 5.36
CA SER A 251 -22.29 4.61 6.65
C SER A 251 -23.74 4.75 7.08
N ALA A 252 -24.32 5.96 6.97
CA ALA A 252 -25.70 6.23 7.32
C ALA A 252 -26.68 5.44 6.43
N ALA A 253 -26.45 5.38 5.12
CA ALA A 253 -27.27 4.60 4.20
C ALA A 253 -27.25 3.10 4.54
N VAL A 254 -26.04 2.55 4.78
CA VAL A 254 -25.87 1.12 5.11
C VAL A 254 -26.50 0.75 6.46
N LEU A 255 -26.28 1.57 7.50
CA LEU A 255 -26.82 1.31 8.84
C LEU A 255 -28.34 1.42 8.88
N GLN A 256 -28.90 2.51 8.34
CA GLN A 256 -30.36 2.69 8.34
C GLN A 256 -31.08 1.65 7.48
N TRP A 257 -30.43 1.20 6.38
CA TRP A 257 -30.99 0.09 5.61
C TRP A 257 -30.99 -1.22 6.40
N ALA A 258 -29.94 -1.49 7.15
CA ALA A 258 -29.86 -2.67 8.02
C ALA A 258 -30.90 -2.65 9.15
N GLU A 259 -31.26 -1.45 9.63
CA GLU A 259 -32.29 -1.24 10.67
C GLU A 259 -33.73 -1.19 10.12
N GLY A 260 -33.89 -1.27 8.80
CA GLY A 260 -35.22 -1.20 8.17
C GLY A 260 -35.76 0.23 8.02
N ILE A 261 -34.95 1.27 8.28
CA ILE A 261 -35.32 2.67 8.14
C ILE A 261 -35.09 3.12 6.69
N TYR A 262 -35.94 2.62 5.79
CA TYR A 262 -35.72 2.80 4.33
C TYR A 262 -35.78 4.25 3.86
N GLN A 263 -36.61 5.12 4.49
CA GLN A 263 -36.71 6.54 4.11
C GLN A 263 -35.37 7.27 4.29
N GLY A 264 -34.72 7.11 5.44
CA GLY A 264 -33.43 7.74 5.70
C GLY A 264 -32.32 7.13 4.86
N ALA A 265 -32.34 5.80 4.69
CA ALA A 265 -31.36 5.09 3.85
C ALA A 265 -31.43 5.55 2.38
N THR A 266 -32.63 5.72 1.80
CA THR A 266 -32.81 6.22 0.43
C THR A 266 -32.42 7.69 0.31
N PHE A 267 -32.65 8.52 1.34
CA PHE A 267 -32.16 9.90 1.37
C PHE A 267 -30.63 9.96 1.27
N PHE A 268 -29.90 9.24 2.12
CA PHE A 268 -28.42 9.24 2.06
C PHE A 268 -27.89 8.58 0.80
N ALA A 269 -28.54 7.55 0.27
CA ALA A 269 -28.23 6.98 -1.03
C ALA A 269 -28.41 8.02 -2.17
N GLY A 270 -29.48 8.80 -2.12
CA GLY A 270 -29.73 9.92 -3.05
C GLY A 270 -28.67 11.02 -2.95
N VAL A 271 -28.27 11.38 -1.73
CA VAL A 271 -27.17 12.34 -1.50
C VAL A 271 -25.87 11.82 -2.11
N LEU A 272 -25.54 10.55 -1.85
CA LEU A 272 -24.34 9.93 -2.39
C LEU A 272 -24.38 9.88 -3.94
N LEU A 273 -25.51 9.48 -4.52
CA LEU A 273 -25.70 9.43 -5.97
C LEU A 273 -25.59 10.82 -6.59
N SER A 274 -26.29 11.83 -6.05
CA SER A 274 -26.27 13.20 -6.55
C SER A 274 -24.86 13.78 -6.54
N ASN A 275 -24.13 13.62 -5.43
CA ASN A 275 -22.75 14.10 -5.32
C ASN A 275 -21.81 13.35 -6.28
N THR A 276 -21.98 12.04 -6.42
CA THR A 276 -21.16 11.22 -7.34
C THR A 276 -21.39 11.66 -8.79
N LEU A 277 -22.64 11.90 -9.20
CA LEU A 277 -22.96 12.38 -10.53
C LEU A 277 -22.42 13.80 -10.76
N PHE A 278 -22.61 14.70 -9.80
CA PHE A 278 -22.16 16.10 -9.92
C PHE A 278 -20.62 16.18 -10.01
N PHE A 279 -19.91 15.62 -9.06
CA PHE A 279 -18.44 15.64 -9.04
C PHE A 279 -17.83 14.80 -10.16
N GLY A 280 -18.46 13.68 -10.53
CA GLY A 280 -18.07 12.86 -11.68
C GLY A 280 -18.19 13.61 -13.00
N ALA A 281 -19.32 14.31 -13.23
CA ALA A 281 -19.51 15.16 -14.40
C ALA A 281 -18.51 16.33 -14.44
N LEU A 282 -18.30 16.98 -13.27
CA LEU A 282 -17.32 18.05 -13.13
C LEU A 282 -15.90 17.58 -13.47
N ALA A 283 -15.52 16.40 -13.00
CA ALA A 283 -14.22 15.79 -13.32
C ALA A 283 -14.08 15.53 -14.82
N CYS A 284 -15.09 14.90 -15.43
CA CYS A 284 -15.06 14.55 -16.84
C CYS A 284 -15.04 15.76 -17.79
N THR A 285 -15.59 16.90 -17.38
CA THR A 285 -15.66 18.12 -18.19
C THR A 285 -14.50 19.06 -17.90
N ARG A 286 -14.37 19.52 -16.66
CA ARG A 286 -13.44 20.60 -16.30
C ARG A 286 -11.98 20.13 -16.25
N PHE A 287 -11.74 18.96 -15.67
CA PHE A 287 -10.37 18.43 -15.58
C PHE A 287 -9.88 17.85 -16.90
N GLY A 288 -10.77 17.31 -17.73
CA GLY A 288 -10.43 16.85 -19.07
C GLY A 288 -9.89 17.96 -19.97
N ASN A 289 -10.43 19.18 -19.86
CA ASN A 289 -9.97 20.35 -20.62
C ASN A 289 -8.55 20.80 -20.23
N GLY A 290 -8.21 20.73 -18.93
CA GLY A 290 -6.89 21.12 -18.42
C GLY A 290 -5.83 20.04 -18.51
N PHE A 291 -6.22 18.80 -18.84
CA PHE A 291 -5.33 17.64 -18.80
C PHE A 291 -4.17 17.74 -19.78
N TYR A 292 -4.42 18.11 -21.05
CA TYR A 292 -3.38 18.17 -22.08
C TYR A 292 -2.25 19.13 -21.71
N ALA A 293 -2.59 20.34 -21.29
CA ALA A 293 -1.61 21.35 -20.90
C ALA A 293 -0.74 20.87 -19.72
N THR A 294 -1.37 20.20 -18.75
CA THR A 294 -0.67 19.64 -17.59
C THR A 294 0.22 18.47 -17.99
N ALA A 295 -0.28 17.55 -18.83
CA ALA A 295 0.47 16.39 -19.31
C ALA A 295 1.70 16.81 -20.14
N SER A 296 1.51 17.75 -21.06
CA SER A 296 2.62 18.33 -21.86
C SER A 296 3.67 18.99 -20.95
N ALA A 297 3.20 19.79 -19.98
CA ALA A 297 4.09 20.42 -19.03
C ALA A 297 4.89 19.41 -18.17
N VAL A 298 4.27 18.35 -17.71
CA VAL A 298 4.95 17.30 -16.92
C VAL A 298 5.92 16.48 -17.80
N GLN A 299 5.55 16.19 -19.04
CA GLN A 299 6.41 15.42 -19.96
C GLN A 299 7.65 16.23 -20.40
N SER A 300 7.50 17.52 -20.71
CA SER A 300 8.62 18.40 -21.04
C SER A 300 9.60 18.56 -19.88
N ARG A 301 9.17 18.31 -18.66
CA ARG A 301 9.93 18.44 -17.40
C ARG A 301 10.57 17.14 -16.91
N ALA A 302 10.36 16.01 -17.58
CA ALA A 302 10.79 14.68 -17.13
C ALA A 302 12.31 14.55 -16.82
N GLY A 303 13.11 15.60 -17.04
CA GLY A 303 14.54 15.69 -16.69
C GLY A 303 14.87 16.59 -15.49
N SER A 304 13.94 17.41 -14.99
CA SER A 304 14.21 18.35 -13.89
C SER A 304 13.57 17.87 -12.59
N GLY A 305 14.38 17.33 -11.68
CA GLY A 305 13.94 16.99 -10.31
C GLY A 305 13.54 18.24 -9.50
N PHE A 306 13.20 18.02 -8.25
CA PHE A 306 12.77 19.04 -7.27
C PHE A 306 13.80 20.19 -7.22
N LYS A 307 13.49 21.34 -7.84
CA LYS A 307 14.44 22.45 -8.08
C LYS A 307 14.85 23.22 -6.82
N LEU A 308 14.14 23.02 -5.69
CA LEU A 308 14.46 23.71 -4.43
C LEU A 308 15.86 23.37 -3.93
N PHE A 309 16.32 22.14 -4.19
CA PHE A 309 17.65 21.66 -3.82
C PHE A 309 18.60 21.46 -5.02
N ALA A 310 18.13 21.80 -6.22
CA ALA A 310 18.99 21.75 -7.41
C ALA A 310 19.93 22.96 -7.39
N ARG A 311 21.17 22.74 -6.96
CA ARG A 311 22.26 23.67 -7.25
C ARG A 311 22.38 23.84 -8.76
N PRO A 312 22.57 25.06 -9.29
CA PRO A 312 22.88 25.25 -10.69
C PRO A 312 24.03 24.33 -11.06
N ALA A 313 23.88 23.62 -12.18
CA ALA A 313 24.88 22.67 -12.65
C ALA A 313 26.16 23.43 -13.00
N LYS A 314 26.97 23.76 -11.99
CA LYS A 314 28.36 24.03 -12.19
C LYS A 314 28.96 22.75 -12.75
N LYS A 315 29.67 22.83 -13.86
CA LYS A 315 30.55 21.79 -14.44
C LYS A 315 31.65 21.45 -13.44
N SER A 316 31.31 20.94 -12.29
CA SER A 316 32.24 20.52 -11.25
C SER A 316 32.43 19.01 -11.37
N ARG A 317 33.65 18.62 -11.76
CA ARG A 317 34.16 17.24 -11.64
C ARG A 317 34.26 16.76 -10.18
N ALA A 318 33.81 17.54 -9.21
CA ALA A 318 33.84 17.13 -7.81
C ALA A 318 32.80 16.03 -7.55
N PRO A 319 33.16 14.92 -6.90
CA PRO A 319 32.27 13.83 -6.55
C PRO A 319 31.13 14.36 -5.68
N GLY A 320 29.91 13.98 -6.03
CA GLY A 320 28.71 14.38 -5.28
C GLY A 320 28.73 13.82 -3.85
N GLY A 321 27.90 14.37 -2.94
CA GLY A 321 27.86 13.93 -1.54
C GLY A 321 27.64 12.42 -1.38
N LEU A 322 26.77 11.81 -2.19
CA LEU A 322 26.57 10.35 -2.24
C LEU A 322 27.82 9.60 -2.69
N GLU A 323 28.54 10.11 -3.68
CA GLU A 323 29.79 9.52 -4.16
C GLU A 323 30.87 9.57 -3.09
N LYS A 324 30.97 10.69 -2.34
CA LYS A 324 31.88 10.82 -1.19
C LYS A 324 31.52 9.87 -0.06
N PHE A 325 30.22 9.72 0.24
CA PHE A 325 29.73 8.77 1.26
C PHE A 325 30.15 7.34 0.92
N PHE A 326 29.85 6.88 -0.30
CA PHE A 326 30.23 5.53 -0.74
C PHE A 326 31.73 5.36 -0.98
N ALA A 327 32.48 6.44 -1.28
CA ALA A 327 33.93 6.41 -1.32
C ALA A 327 34.57 6.13 0.04
N GLY A 328 33.91 6.57 1.12
CA GLY A 328 34.35 6.32 2.51
C GLY A 328 34.10 4.90 2.99
N VAL A 329 33.35 4.05 2.27
CA VAL A 329 33.12 2.64 2.65
C VAL A 329 34.23 1.75 2.06
N PRO A 330 35.20 1.29 2.85
CA PRO A 330 36.44 0.65 2.31
C PRO A 330 36.21 -0.72 1.68
N LEU A 331 35.13 -1.42 2.03
CA LEU A 331 34.83 -2.79 1.60
C LEU A 331 34.10 -2.90 0.24
N LEU A 332 33.67 -1.79 -0.35
CA LEU A 332 32.92 -1.80 -1.60
C LEU A 332 33.84 -1.59 -2.82
N ALA A 333 33.80 -2.51 -3.77
CA ALA A 333 34.52 -2.36 -5.03
C ALA A 333 33.99 -1.15 -5.84
N PRO A 334 34.81 -0.47 -6.67
CA PRO A 334 34.43 0.75 -7.37
C PRO A 334 33.21 0.60 -8.27
N ASP A 335 33.07 -0.54 -8.92
CA ASP A 335 31.96 -0.94 -9.78
C ASP A 335 30.63 -1.10 -8.99
N THR A 336 30.68 -1.76 -7.83
CA THR A 336 29.50 -1.90 -6.93
C THR A 336 29.08 -0.55 -6.35
N ARG A 337 30.02 0.35 -6.06
CA ARG A 337 29.74 1.75 -5.65
C ARG A 337 29.00 2.52 -6.74
N ALA A 338 29.47 2.43 -7.98
CA ALA A 338 28.85 3.11 -9.12
C ALA A 338 27.40 2.61 -9.33
N LEU A 339 27.16 1.29 -9.20
CA LEU A 339 25.84 0.68 -9.31
C LEU A 339 24.92 1.15 -8.17
N ALA A 340 25.39 1.14 -6.92
CA ALA A 340 24.63 1.60 -5.77
C ALA A 340 24.23 3.07 -5.88
N VAL A 341 25.17 3.94 -6.27
CA VAL A 341 24.91 5.37 -6.51
C VAL A 341 23.90 5.56 -7.63
N LYS A 342 24.00 4.78 -8.72
CA LYS A 342 23.02 4.79 -9.83
C LYS A 342 21.63 4.44 -9.31
N ASP A 343 21.48 3.34 -8.58
CA ASP A 343 20.18 2.85 -8.13
C ASP A 343 19.53 3.80 -7.11
N ILE A 344 20.30 4.34 -6.16
CA ILE A 344 19.81 5.36 -5.22
C ILE A 344 19.37 6.63 -5.96
N ARG A 345 20.15 7.11 -6.92
CA ARG A 345 19.76 8.28 -7.71
C ARG A 345 18.49 8.02 -8.53
N MET A 346 18.35 6.82 -9.07
CA MET A 346 17.16 6.41 -9.83
C MET A 346 15.93 6.40 -8.94
N PHE A 347 16.04 5.86 -7.72
CA PHE A 347 14.97 5.87 -6.71
C PHE A 347 14.57 7.31 -6.32
N TRP A 348 15.52 8.18 -5.98
CA TRP A 348 15.23 9.57 -5.62
C TRP A 348 14.63 10.40 -6.76
N ARG A 349 14.94 10.07 -8.00
CA ARG A 349 14.39 10.73 -9.18
C ARG A 349 12.97 10.30 -9.49
N ASP A 350 12.57 9.12 -9.05
CA ASP A 350 11.22 8.61 -9.26
C ASP A 350 10.31 9.01 -8.09
N THR A 351 9.64 10.16 -8.27
CA THR A 351 8.69 10.70 -7.27
C THR A 351 7.56 9.75 -6.93
N THR A 352 7.21 8.81 -7.84
CA THR A 352 6.16 7.83 -7.60
C THR A 352 6.59 6.79 -6.57
N GLN A 353 7.85 6.33 -6.66
CA GLN A 353 8.37 5.33 -5.73
C GLN A 353 8.52 5.89 -4.31
N TRP A 354 9.22 7.01 -4.14
CA TRP A 354 9.38 7.55 -2.80
C TRP A 354 8.08 8.13 -2.21
N GLY A 355 7.15 8.63 -3.05
CA GLY A 355 5.83 9.04 -2.60
C GLY A 355 5.02 7.89 -2.00
N GLN A 356 5.06 6.71 -2.63
CA GLN A 356 4.45 5.50 -2.07
C GLN A 356 5.15 5.05 -0.78
N SER A 357 6.48 5.11 -0.72
CA SER A 357 7.24 4.79 0.48
C SER A 357 6.82 5.68 1.66
N VAL A 358 6.72 6.99 1.45
CA VAL A 358 6.27 7.95 2.47
C VAL A 358 4.86 7.61 2.96
N MET A 359 3.96 7.22 2.06
CA MET A 359 2.60 6.81 2.45
C MET A 359 2.62 5.58 3.37
N PHE A 360 3.39 4.53 3.02
CA PHE A 360 3.49 3.32 3.83
C PHE A 360 4.14 3.59 5.20
N PHE A 361 5.24 4.32 5.21
CA PHE A 361 5.93 4.65 6.47
C PHE A 361 5.13 5.63 7.31
N GLY A 362 4.43 6.58 6.69
CA GLY A 362 3.54 7.50 7.37
C GLY A 362 2.40 6.79 8.08
N LEU A 363 1.76 5.84 7.38
CA LEU A 363 0.68 5.03 7.95
C LEU A 363 1.18 4.15 9.11
N LEU A 364 2.32 3.48 8.93
CA LEU A 364 2.90 2.63 9.97
C LEU A 364 3.39 3.49 11.16
N GLY A 365 3.99 4.64 10.90
CA GLY A 365 4.38 5.59 11.94
C GLY A 365 3.18 6.08 12.75
N ALA A 366 2.07 6.44 12.09
CA ALA A 366 0.83 6.82 12.76
C ALA A 366 0.25 5.67 13.61
N TYR A 367 0.32 4.44 13.11
CA TYR A 367 -0.07 3.24 13.87
C TYR A 367 0.81 3.07 15.12
N ILE A 368 2.13 3.15 14.99
CA ILE A 368 3.09 3.00 16.10
C ILE A 368 2.89 4.11 17.15
N ILE A 369 2.67 5.34 16.71
CA ILE A 369 2.38 6.47 17.62
C ILE A 369 1.10 6.20 18.42
N ASN A 370 0.05 5.67 17.76
CA ASN A 370 -1.19 5.33 18.43
C ASN A 370 -1.03 4.17 19.44
N LEU A 371 -0.04 3.30 19.24
CA LEU A 371 0.25 2.18 20.14
C LEU A 371 0.60 2.63 21.55
N ARG A 372 1.20 3.82 21.71
CA ARG A 372 1.47 4.46 23.01
C ARG A 372 0.21 4.57 23.88
N ASN A 373 -0.94 4.88 23.28
CA ASN A 373 -2.19 5.04 23.99
C ASN A 373 -2.75 3.70 24.53
N PHE A 374 -2.36 2.58 23.92
CA PHE A 374 -2.76 1.25 24.37
C PHE A 374 -1.91 0.72 25.53
N THR A 375 -0.64 1.10 25.61
CA THR A 375 0.31 0.57 26.61
C THR A 375 -0.11 0.89 28.04
N HIS A 376 -0.71 2.06 28.25
CA HIS A 376 -1.18 2.50 29.56
C HIS A 376 -2.44 1.78 30.05
N GLN A 377 -3.15 1.06 29.15
CA GLN A 377 -4.37 0.31 29.49
C GLN A 377 -4.12 -1.19 29.71
N LEU A 378 -2.91 -1.67 29.40
CA LEU A 378 -2.58 -3.08 29.40
C LEU A 378 -1.62 -3.43 30.56
N ASN A 379 -2.17 -3.59 31.77
CA ASN A 379 -1.38 -3.91 32.96
C ASN A 379 -0.98 -5.39 33.08
N THR A 380 -1.43 -6.26 32.16
CA THR A 380 -1.08 -7.68 32.22
C THR A 380 0.01 -8.05 31.21
N PRO A 381 1.04 -8.82 31.62
CA PRO A 381 2.13 -9.25 30.73
C PRO A 381 1.65 -9.94 29.46
N PHE A 382 0.52 -10.63 29.53
CA PHE A 382 -0.09 -11.30 28.39
C PHE A 382 -0.45 -10.34 27.26
N TRP A 383 -1.13 -9.23 27.58
CA TRP A 383 -1.55 -8.24 26.58
C TRP A 383 -0.37 -7.47 26.00
N ILE A 384 0.65 -7.18 26.79
CA ILE A 384 1.88 -6.53 26.31
C ILE A 384 2.55 -7.40 25.26
N ASN A 385 2.71 -8.70 25.54
CA ASN A 385 3.29 -9.66 24.61
C ASN A 385 2.41 -9.84 23.37
N ALA A 386 1.10 -9.96 23.51
CA ALA A 386 0.19 -10.08 22.37
C ALA A 386 0.28 -8.88 21.45
N VAL A 387 0.29 -7.65 22.00
CA VAL A 387 0.46 -6.42 21.21
C VAL A 387 1.84 -6.35 20.56
N ALA A 388 2.90 -6.80 21.24
CA ALA A 388 4.25 -6.85 20.67
C ALA A 388 4.33 -7.77 19.44
N PHE A 389 3.74 -8.98 19.50
CA PHE A 389 3.68 -9.89 18.35
C PHE A 389 2.79 -9.36 17.23
N LEU A 390 1.66 -8.72 17.54
CA LEU A 390 0.82 -8.06 16.53
C LEU A 390 1.58 -6.93 15.82
N ASN A 391 2.36 -6.15 16.58
CA ASN A 391 3.19 -5.09 16.03
C ASN A 391 4.35 -5.63 15.18
N LEU A 392 5.01 -6.72 15.62
CA LEU A 392 5.98 -7.44 14.81
C LEU A 392 5.34 -7.88 13.47
N GLY A 393 4.13 -8.42 13.53
CA GLY A 393 3.35 -8.80 12.35
C GLY A 393 3.08 -7.62 11.43
N ALA A 394 2.62 -6.49 11.96
CA ALA A 394 2.39 -5.26 11.20
C ALA A 394 3.66 -4.74 10.52
N CYS A 395 4.79 -4.71 11.24
CA CYS A 395 6.09 -4.34 10.68
C CYS A 395 6.55 -5.31 9.59
N ALA A 396 6.37 -6.62 9.79
CA ALA A 396 6.73 -7.65 8.82
C ALA A 396 5.86 -7.57 7.55
N PHE A 397 4.55 -7.36 7.67
CA PHE A 397 3.67 -7.15 6.51
C PHE A 397 3.99 -5.87 5.75
N ASN A 398 4.35 -4.79 6.47
CA ASN A 398 4.84 -3.59 5.82
C ASN A 398 6.14 -3.85 5.05
N LEU A 399 7.07 -4.58 5.65
CA LEU A 399 8.31 -5.02 5.00
C LEU A 399 8.03 -5.86 3.75
N ALA A 400 7.09 -6.82 3.80
CA ALA A 400 6.68 -7.61 2.64
C ALA A 400 6.08 -6.74 1.53
N SER A 401 5.28 -5.76 1.89
CA SER A 401 4.73 -4.80 0.94
C SER A 401 5.82 -3.96 0.27
N LEU A 402 6.81 -3.50 1.05
CA LEU A 402 7.94 -2.73 0.53
C LEU A 402 8.83 -3.58 -0.38
N THR A 403 9.19 -4.79 0.04
CA THR A 403 10.05 -5.68 -0.76
C THR A 403 9.36 -6.07 -2.06
N THR A 404 8.07 -6.38 -2.04
CA THR A 404 7.30 -6.69 -3.25
C THR A 404 7.19 -5.48 -4.18
N ARG A 405 7.00 -4.26 -3.66
CA ARG A 405 6.82 -3.06 -4.49
C ARG A 405 8.10 -2.45 -5.01
N PHE A 406 9.18 -2.49 -4.24
CA PHE A 406 10.42 -1.78 -4.57
C PHE A 406 11.58 -2.71 -4.90
N VAL A 407 11.64 -3.88 -4.29
CA VAL A 407 12.76 -4.81 -4.50
C VAL A 407 12.48 -5.76 -5.66
N PHE A 408 11.29 -6.39 -5.68
CA PHE A 408 10.91 -7.31 -6.75
C PHE A 408 11.02 -6.68 -8.17
N PRO A 409 10.54 -5.46 -8.45
CA PRO A 409 10.61 -4.91 -9.81
C PRO A 409 11.99 -4.41 -10.23
N GLN A 410 12.98 -4.33 -9.34
CA GLN A 410 14.29 -3.72 -9.62
C GLN A 410 15.03 -4.34 -10.81
N PHE A 411 14.94 -5.66 -10.99
CA PHE A 411 15.54 -6.34 -12.13
C PHE A 411 14.78 -6.03 -13.43
N SER A 412 13.45 -6.08 -13.38
CA SER A 412 12.59 -5.75 -14.53
C SER A 412 12.73 -4.29 -14.97
N LEU A 413 12.97 -3.37 -14.06
CA LEU A 413 13.15 -1.93 -14.34
C LEU A 413 14.44 -1.58 -15.09
N GLU A 414 15.45 -2.44 -15.07
CA GLU A 414 16.61 -2.29 -15.99
C GLU A 414 16.13 -2.42 -17.45
N GLY A 415 15.09 -3.21 -17.68
CA GLY A 415 14.33 -3.26 -18.93
C GLY A 415 15.23 -3.54 -20.13
N ARG A 416 15.01 -2.77 -21.22
CA ARG A 416 15.78 -2.89 -22.46
C ARG A 416 17.26 -2.54 -22.33
N ARG A 417 17.69 -1.96 -21.18
CA ARG A 417 19.10 -1.62 -20.92
C ARG A 417 19.87 -2.71 -20.20
N LEU A 418 19.21 -3.84 -19.89
CA LEU A 418 19.82 -4.98 -19.20
C LEU A 418 21.06 -5.51 -19.95
N TRP A 419 21.06 -5.49 -21.30
CA TRP A 419 22.19 -5.90 -22.12
C TRP A 419 23.43 -5.03 -21.87
N ILE A 420 23.28 -3.70 -21.65
CA ILE A 420 24.40 -2.81 -21.34
C ILE A 420 25.06 -3.21 -20.02
N VAL A 421 24.25 -3.58 -19.05
CA VAL A 421 24.71 -4.02 -17.73
C VAL A 421 25.33 -5.42 -17.83
N GLY A 422 24.75 -6.30 -18.66
CA GLY A 422 25.28 -7.65 -18.94
C GLY A 422 26.63 -7.65 -19.65
N MET A 423 26.86 -6.68 -20.57
CA MET A 423 28.15 -6.51 -21.23
C MET A 423 29.23 -5.89 -20.34
N SER A 424 28.87 -5.43 -19.15
CA SER A 424 29.87 -4.89 -18.21
C SER A 424 30.71 -6.02 -17.61
N PRO A 425 31.99 -5.76 -17.25
CA PRO A 425 32.86 -6.80 -16.68
C PRO A 425 32.38 -7.34 -15.31
N MET A 426 31.29 -6.79 -14.77
CA MET A 426 30.70 -7.23 -13.49
C MET A 426 29.89 -8.51 -13.59
N GLY A 427 29.32 -8.82 -14.76
CA GLY A 427 28.33 -9.90 -14.91
C GLY A 427 26.99 -9.63 -14.20
N LEU A 428 25.92 -10.23 -14.69
CA LEU A 428 24.58 -10.04 -14.12
C LEU A 428 24.42 -10.59 -12.70
N GLU A 429 25.16 -11.65 -12.36
CA GLU A 429 25.14 -12.25 -11.03
C GLU A 429 25.57 -11.25 -9.94
N ARG A 430 26.65 -10.51 -10.19
CA ARG A 430 27.16 -9.51 -9.25
C ARG A 430 26.21 -8.31 -9.12
N VAL A 431 25.56 -7.94 -10.22
CA VAL A 431 24.54 -6.88 -10.21
C VAL A 431 23.37 -7.26 -9.32
N VAL A 432 22.84 -8.48 -9.44
CA VAL A 432 21.72 -8.98 -8.62
C VAL A 432 22.13 -9.03 -7.16
N LYS A 433 23.32 -9.54 -6.83
CA LYS A 433 23.84 -9.55 -5.46
C LYS A 433 23.98 -8.14 -4.87
N THR A 434 24.45 -7.17 -5.66
CA THR A 434 24.56 -5.77 -5.21
C THR A 434 23.19 -5.18 -4.91
N LYS A 435 22.19 -5.42 -5.79
CA LYS A 435 20.80 -4.99 -5.55
C LYS A 435 20.21 -5.62 -4.29
N TYR A 436 20.46 -6.91 -4.06
CA TYR A 436 20.03 -7.60 -2.85
C TYR A 436 20.60 -6.96 -1.58
N TRP A 437 21.92 -6.72 -1.55
CA TRP A 437 22.55 -6.10 -0.39
C TRP A 437 22.10 -4.66 -0.15
N LEU A 438 21.98 -3.86 -1.21
CA LEU A 438 21.52 -2.49 -1.12
C LEU A 438 20.08 -2.42 -0.59
N ALA A 439 19.19 -3.26 -1.11
CA ALA A 439 17.80 -3.37 -0.65
C ALA A 439 17.73 -3.86 0.80
N SER A 440 18.54 -4.88 1.16
CA SER A 440 18.56 -5.44 2.52
C SER A 440 19.04 -4.43 3.56
N VAL A 441 20.09 -3.67 3.28
CA VAL A 441 20.59 -2.63 4.18
C VAL A 441 19.55 -1.51 4.34
N ALA A 442 18.95 -1.04 3.23
CA ALA A 442 17.96 0.02 3.28
C ALA A 442 16.69 -0.41 4.05
N SER A 443 16.15 -1.59 3.73
CA SER A 443 14.95 -2.10 4.41
C SER A 443 15.21 -2.45 5.88
N LEU A 444 16.39 -3.00 6.20
CA LEU A 444 16.78 -3.31 7.58
C LEU A 444 16.85 -2.05 8.44
N THR A 445 17.50 -1.00 7.95
CA THR A 445 17.63 0.29 8.69
C THR A 445 16.26 0.84 9.06
N ILE A 446 15.31 0.78 8.12
CA ILE A 446 13.97 1.32 8.34
C ILE A 446 13.16 0.42 9.27
N THR A 447 13.11 -0.89 9.01
CA THR A 447 12.29 -1.82 9.81
C THR A 447 12.83 -2.00 11.21
N LEU A 448 14.15 -2.04 11.39
CA LEU A 448 14.77 -2.10 12.71
C LEU A 448 14.48 -0.83 13.51
N GLY A 449 14.57 0.37 12.86
CA GLY A 449 14.19 1.63 13.49
C GLY A 449 12.73 1.66 13.93
N LEU A 450 11.81 1.13 13.14
CA LEU A 450 10.39 1.06 13.47
C LEU A 450 10.10 0.09 14.61
N VAL A 451 10.74 -1.09 14.61
CA VAL A 451 10.55 -2.10 15.66
C VAL A 451 11.16 -1.62 16.98
N THR A 452 12.37 -1.03 16.97
CA THR A 452 12.98 -0.45 18.17
C THR A 452 12.14 0.69 18.73
N LEU A 453 11.62 1.58 17.87
CA LEU A 453 10.71 2.64 18.30
C LEU A 453 9.45 2.06 18.94
N SER A 454 8.86 1.04 18.34
CA SER A 454 7.68 0.38 18.88
C SER A 454 7.93 -0.29 20.24
N CYS A 455 9.00 -1.07 20.36
CA CYS A 455 9.37 -1.70 21.63
C CYS A 455 9.67 -0.66 22.73
N TYR A 456 10.30 0.46 22.35
CA TYR A 456 10.52 1.60 23.27
C TYR A 456 9.20 2.19 23.77
N LEU A 457 8.23 2.41 22.87
CA LEU A 457 6.91 2.93 23.23
C LEU A 457 6.10 1.95 24.07
N LEU A 458 6.29 0.64 23.89
CA LEU A 458 5.70 -0.41 24.71
C LEU A 458 6.41 -0.60 26.07
N LYS A 459 7.44 0.21 26.38
CA LYS A 459 8.25 0.11 27.61
C LYS A 459 8.79 -1.32 27.86
N MET A 460 9.17 -2.03 26.79
CA MET A 460 9.67 -3.40 26.86
C MET A 460 11.11 -3.45 27.39
N ALA A 461 11.49 -4.58 27.97
CA ALA A 461 12.87 -4.81 28.41
C ALA A 461 13.85 -4.85 27.23
N TRP A 462 15.10 -4.44 27.44
CA TRP A 462 16.13 -4.44 26.40
C TRP A 462 16.39 -5.82 25.80
N SER A 463 16.19 -6.90 26.57
CA SER A 463 16.24 -8.28 26.09
C SER A 463 15.22 -8.55 24.99
N ASP A 464 13.99 -8.04 25.17
CA ASP A 464 12.90 -8.22 24.22
C ASP A 464 13.13 -7.37 22.95
N VAL A 465 13.64 -6.15 23.13
CA VAL A 465 14.06 -5.29 22.00
C VAL A 465 15.12 -6.00 21.16
N ALA A 466 16.12 -6.62 21.79
CA ALA A 466 17.15 -7.37 21.10
C ALA A 466 16.58 -8.61 20.39
N PHE A 467 15.65 -9.34 21.01
CA PHE A 467 14.97 -10.48 20.43
C PHE A 467 14.15 -10.09 19.18
N PHE A 468 13.25 -9.11 19.29
CA PHE A 468 12.45 -8.65 18.16
C PHE A 468 13.32 -8.03 17.06
N GLY A 469 14.41 -7.34 17.42
CA GLY A 469 15.39 -6.82 16.48
C GLY A 469 16.11 -7.92 15.70
N ALA A 470 16.53 -9.02 16.37
CA ALA A 470 17.13 -10.17 15.72
C ALA A 470 16.12 -10.87 14.77
N VAL A 471 14.89 -11.08 15.22
CA VAL A 471 13.82 -11.68 14.41
C VAL A 471 13.58 -10.86 13.14
N VAL A 472 13.40 -9.54 13.25
CA VAL A 472 13.18 -8.67 12.10
C VAL A 472 14.38 -8.66 11.16
N THR A 473 15.59 -8.75 11.67
CA THR A 473 16.80 -8.84 10.86
C THR A 473 16.78 -10.10 9.99
N VAL A 474 16.49 -11.26 10.57
CA VAL A 474 16.37 -12.52 9.83
C VAL A 474 15.24 -12.44 8.79
N MET A 475 14.07 -11.93 9.16
CA MET A 475 12.94 -11.75 8.24
C MET A 475 13.28 -10.80 7.08
N THR A 476 14.03 -9.74 7.34
CA THR A 476 14.45 -8.77 6.31
C THR A 476 15.30 -9.43 5.24
N PHE A 477 16.30 -10.22 5.63
CA PHE A 477 17.15 -10.94 4.66
C PHE A 477 16.37 -12.00 3.89
N ALA A 478 15.47 -12.72 4.55
CA ALA A 478 14.63 -13.73 3.91
C ALA A 478 13.68 -13.10 2.86
N LEU A 479 12.95 -12.04 3.21
CA LEU A 479 12.00 -11.38 2.32
C LEU A 479 12.68 -10.68 1.15
N ASN A 480 13.85 -10.06 1.36
CA ASN A 480 14.62 -9.49 0.26
C ASN A 480 15.16 -10.58 -0.68
N GLY A 481 15.61 -11.72 -0.14
CA GLY A 481 16.05 -12.86 -0.95
C GLY A 481 14.93 -13.44 -1.81
N LEU A 482 13.74 -13.58 -1.23
CA LEU A 482 12.53 -13.99 -1.94
C LEU A 482 12.18 -12.99 -3.05
N ALA A 483 12.14 -11.70 -2.74
CA ALA A 483 11.73 -10.65 -3.69
C ALA A 483 12.72 -10.52 -4.87
N VAL A 484 14.03 -10.50 -4.59
CA VAL A 484 15.06 -10.44 -5.64
C VAL A 484 15.05 -11.72 -6.47
N GLY A 485 15.01 -12.89 -5.81
CA GLY A 485 14.99 -14.19 -6.49
C GLY A 485 13.80 -14.34 -7.45
N LEU A 486 12.59 -14.04 -6.97
CA LEU A 486 11.39 -14.07 -7.82
C LEU A 486 11.40 -12.97 -8.89
N GLY A 487 11.98 -11.79 -8.61
CA GLY A 487 12.14 -10.72 -9.59
C GLY A 487 13.02 -11.11 -10.78
N VAL A 488 14.01 -11.96 -10.53
CA VAL A 488 14.87 -12.55 -11.57
C VAL A 488 14.20 -13.73 -12.28
N LEU A 489 13.42 -14.55 -11.55
CA LEU A 489 12.71 -15.70 -12.13
C LEU A 489 11.54 -15.30 -13.03
N TYR A 490 10.84 -14.21 -12.70
CA TYR A 490 9.67 -13.72 -13.44
C TYR A 490 9.86 -12.27 -13.93
N PRO A 491 10.89 -12.00 -14.77
CA PRO A 491 11.17 -10.63 -15.21
C PRO A 491 10.15 -10.16 -16.25
N ASN A 492 9.67 -8.94 -16.09
CA ASN A 492 8.87 -8.24 -17.09
C ASN A 492 9.64 -7.03 -17.66
N VAL A 493 10.54 -7.30 -18.59
CA VAL A 493 11.41 -6.26 -19.20
C VAL A 493 10.69 -5.34 -20.20
N LYS A 494 9.46 -5.69 -20.60
CA LYS A 494 8.65 -4.89 -21.55
C LYS A 494 7.97 -3.72 -20.86
N GLU A 495 7.65 -3.87 -19.58
CA GLU A 495 6.93 -2.88 -18.80
C GLU A 495 7.91 -1.98 -18.03
N THR A 496 7.61 -0.69 -17.97
CA THR A 496 8.44 0.29 -17.25
C THR A 496 7.76 0.89 -16.04
N ASN A 497 6.46 0.62 -15.87
CA ASN A 497 5.72 1.06 -14.70
C ASN A 497 5.87 0.02 -13.57
N PRO A 498 6.51 0.37 -12.44
CA PRO A 498 6.70 -0.54 -11.31
C PRO A 498 5.39 -1.17 -10.83
N ASN A 499 4.31 -0.39 -10.77
CA ASN A 499 3.01 -0.88 -10.31
C ASN A 499 2.42 -1.97 -11.23
N LYS A 500 2.62 -1.84 -12.55
CA LYS A 500 2.18 -2.87 -13.51
C LYS A 500 3.05 -4.13 -13.44
N ILE A 501 4.34 -3.99 -13.12
CA ILE A 501 5.23 -5.14 -12.90
C ILE A 501 4.79 -5.92 -11.66
N VAL A 502 4.54 -5.22 -10.56
CA VAL A 502 4.14 -5.82 -9.28
C VAL A 502 2.74 -6.44 -9.35
N SER A 503 1.80 -5.83 -10.06
CA SER A 503 0.46 -6.39 -10.26
C SER A 503 0.42 -7.59 -11.23
N GLY A 504 1.55 -7.94 -11.85
CA GLY A 504 1.70 -9.16 -12.64
C GLY A 504 1.80 -10.41 -11.77
N PHE A 505 1.79 -11.58 -12.44
CA PHE A 505 1.85 -12.88 -11.77
C PHE A 505 3.01 -13.00 -10.77
N GLY A 506 4.24 -12.65 -11.16
CA GLY A 506 5.42 -12.77 -10.31
C GLY A 506 5.35 -11.89 -9.06
N GLY A 507 4.84 -10.66 -9.17
CA GLY A 507 4.68 -9.76 -8.02
C GLY A 507 3.58 -10.23 -7.06
N THR A 508 2.45 -10.70 -7.59
CA THR A 508 1.38 -11.31 -6.78
C THR A 508 1.89 -12.55 -6.04
N LEU A 509 2.62 -13.43 -6.73
CA LEU A 509 3.23 -14.62 -6.13
C LEU A 509 4.23 -14.23 -5.02
N CYS A 510 5.06 -13.22 -5.26
CA CYS A 510 6.01 -12.71 -4.27
C CYS A 510 5.28 -12.25 -3.00
N PHE A 511 4.21 -11.47 -3.14
CA PHE A 511 3.41 -11.00 -2.01
C PHE A 511 2.74 -12.15 -1.25
N VAL A 512 2.14 -13.11 -1.97
CA VAL A 512 1.49 -14.29 -1.38
C VAL A 512 2.49 -15.14 -0.58
N LEU A 513 3.63 -15.47 -1.18
CA LEU A 513 4.67 -16.25 -0.49
C LEU A 513 5.25 -15.50 0.71
N SER A 514 5.45 -14.18 0.59
CA SER A 514 5.87 -13.33 1.71
C SER A 514 4.86 -13.37 2.85
N SER A 515 3.56 -13.30 2.53
CA SER A 515 2.49 -13.34 3.54
C SER A 515 2.41 -14.69 4.23
N ILE A 516 2.49 -15.79 3.49
CA ILE A 516 2.51 -17.15 4.06
C ILE A 516 3.73 -17.32 4.98
N TYR A 517 4.90 -16.87 4.55
CA TYR A 517 6.11 -16.90 5.35
C TYR A 517 5.95 -16.13 6.66
N ILE A 518 5.39 -14.91 6.61
CA ILE A 518 5.18 -14.07 7.80
C ILE A 518 4.21 -14.76 8.77
N LEU A 519 3.09 -15.27 8.28
CA LEU A 519 2.10 -15.95 9.11
C LEU A 519 2.70 -17.21 9.77
N ALA A 520 3.44 -18.02 9.02
CA ALA A 520 4.13 -19.19 9.55
C ALA A 520 5.20 -18.81 10.59
N SER A 521 5.98 -17.76 10.31
CA SER A 521 7.00 -17.24 11.24
C SER A 521 6.38 -16.71 12.54
N LEU A 522 5.30 -15.94 12.45
CA LEU A 522 4.58 -15.45 13.62
C LEU A 522 3.98 -16.59 14.44
N ALA A 523 3.38 -17.59 13.77
CA ALA A 523 2.82 -18.76 14.46
C ALA A 523 3.90 -19.52 15.22
N LEU A 524 5.08 -19.75 14.63
CA LEU A 524 6.22 -20.40 15.28
C LEU A 524 6.73 -19.58 16.48
N LEU A 525 6.87 -18.26 16.32
CA LEU A 525 7.36 -17.38 17.39
C LEU A 525 6.36 -17.27 18.55
N VAL A 526 5.07 -17.19 18.26
CA VAL A 526 4.02 -17.17 19.30
C VAL A 526 3.95 -18.52 20.02
N ALA A 527 4.04 -19.64 19.29
CA ALA A 527 4.07 -20.98 19.89
C ALA A 527 5.29 -21.19 20.79
N GLY A 528 6.45 -20.62 20.42
CA GLY A 528 7.67 -20.68 21.23
C GLY A 528 7.69 -19.74 22.43
N GLY A 529 7.08 -18.53 22.33
CA GLY A 529 7.19 -17.46 23.34
C GLY A 529 5.89 -17.12 24.10
N GLY A 530 4.75 -17.67 23.68
CA GLY A 530 3.43 -17.25 24.17
C GLY A 530 2.95 -17.88 25.48
N GLY A 531 3.68 -18.83 26.06
CA GLY A 531 3.27 -19.53 27.28
C GLY A 531 4.01 -19.05 28.53
N LEU A 532 3.28 -18.76 29.61
CA LEU A 532 3.82 -18.43 30.95
C LEU A 532 4.77 -19.53 31.52
N HIS A 533 4.85 -20.69 30.85
CA HIS A 533 5.74 -21.82 31.18
C HIS A 533 6.32 -22.42 29.90
N ALA A 534 6.88 -21.61 29.00
CA ALA A 534 7.54 -22.14 27.80
C ALA A 534 8.73 -23.00 28.20
N GLN A 535 8.62 -24.31 27.95
CA GLN A 535 9.75 -25.23 28.12
C GLN A 535 10.90 -24.75 27.22
N THR A 536 12.08 -24.55 27.79
CA THR A 536 13.26 -24.06 27.06
C THR A 536 13.55 -24.87 25.78
N GLY A 537 13.23 -26.18 25.78
CA GLY A 537 13.31 -27.01 24.59
C GLY A 537 12.36 -26.64 23.46
N LEU A 538 11.11 -26.29 23.76
CA LEU A 538 10.13 -25.90 22.76
C LEU A 538 10.50 -24.55 22.11
N VAL A 539 10.98 -23.61 22.90
CA VAL A 539 11.48 -22.30 22.40
C VAL A 539 12.63 -22.50 21.42
N ALA A 540 13.60 -23.34 21.78
CA ALA A 540 14.74 -23.64 20.91
C ALA A 540 14.32 -24.31 19.60
N VAL A 541 13.39 -25.27 19.64
CA VAL A 541 12.83 -25.91 18.44
C VAL A 541 12.10 -24.91 17.55
N CYS A 542 11.24 -24.07 18.11
CA CYS A 542 10.50 -23.05 17.33
C CYS A 542 11.45 -22.04 16.69
N LEU A 543 12.48 -21.57 17.40
CA LEU A 543 13.48 -20.66 16.85
C LEU A 543 14.33 -21.31 15.74
N THR A 544 14.73 -22.57 15.90
CA THR A 544 15.48 -23.29 14.86
C THR A 544 14.62 -23.50 13.61
N LEU A 545 13.34 -23.84 13.77
CA LEU A 545 12.39 -23.95 12.66
C LEU A 545 12.18 -22.60 11.96
N PHE A 546 12.06 -21.51 12.73
CA PHE A 546 11.95 -20.15 12.18
C PHE A 546 13.18 -19.76 11.35
N VAL A 547 14.39 -19.99 11.86
CA VAL A 547 15.64 -19.71 11.14
C VAL A 547 15.75 -20.60 9.90
N GLY A 548 15.46 -21.90 10.03
CA GLY A 548 15.45 -22.84 8.91
C GLY A 548 14.47 -22.42 7.80
N LEU A 549 13.24 -22.07 8.16
CA LEU A 549 12.23 -21.56 7.24
C LEU A 549 12.72 -20.27 6.54
N SER A 550 13.31 -19.34 7.29
CA SER A 550 13.84 -18.09 6.77
C SER A 550 14.97 -18.30 5.77
N LEU A 551 15.87 -19.23 6.06
CA LEU A 551 16.97 -19.60 5.15
C LEU A 551 16.42 -20.21 3.86
N VAL A 552 15.46 -21.12 3.94
CA VAL A 552 14.83 -21.75 2.77
C VAL A 552 14.16 -20.69 1.91
N VAL A 553 13.33 -19.84 2.50
CA VAL A 553 12.56 -18.80 1.78
C VAL A 553 13.47 -17.74 1.15
N GLY A 554 14.55 -17.36 1.83
CA GLY A 554 15.48 -16.35 1.30
C GLY A 554 16.44 -16.91 0.27
N TRP A 555 17.06 -18.07 0.54
CA TRP A 555 18.14 -18.62 -0.27
C TRP A 555 17.66 -19.36 -1.52
N LEU A 556 16.56 -20.14 -1.42
CA LEU A 556 16.12 -21.02 -2.49
C LEU A 556 15.65 -20.25 -3.74
N PRO A 557 14.78 -19.23 -3.67
CA PRO A 557 14.43 -18.42 -4.85
C PRO A 557 15.63 -17.64 -5.40
N MET A 558 16.51 -17.16 -4.52
CA MET A 558 17.70 -16.44 -4.94
C MET A 558 18.67 -17.35 -5.71
N SER A 559 18.89 -18.57 -5.24
CA SER A 559 19.77 -19.53 -5.90
C SER A 559 19.21 -19.97 -7.26
N TRP A 560 17.89 -20.19 -7.36
CA TRP A 560 17.24 -20.52 -8.62
C TRP A 560 17.29 -19.35 -9.61
N GLY A 561 17.09 -18.13 -9.12
CA GLY A 561 17.22 -16.92 -9.94
C GLY A 561 18.63 -16.76 -10.53
N LEU A 562 19.66 -16.95 -9.69
CA LEU A 562 21.06 -16.85 -10.11
C LEU A 562 21.44 -17.97 -11.10
N ARG A 563 20.97 -19.20 -10.90
CA ARG A 563 21.19 -20.29 -11.87
C ARG A 563 20.57 -19.99 -13.22
N ARG A 564 19.37 -19.41 -13.23
CA ARG A 564 18.70 -19.03 -14.47
C ARG A 564 19.46 -17.93 -15.23
N LEU A 565 20.07 -16.97 -14.52
CA LEU A 565 20.89 -15.93 -15.16
C LEU A 565 22.12 -16.50 -15.86
N LYS A 566 22.80 -17.49 -15.29
CA LYS A 566 23.96 -18.16 -15.95
C LYS A 566 23.57 -18.77 -17.30
N ASN A 567 22.34 -19.27 -17.43
CA ASN A 567 21.84 -19.78 -18.70
C ASN A 567 21.42 -18.67 -19.70
N PHE A 568 21.32 -17.41 -19.25
CA PHE A 568 21.08 -16.26 -20.12
C PHE A 568 22.38 -15.62 -20.63
N GLU A 569 23.50 -15.82 -19.91
CA GLU A 569 24.82 -15.32 -20.29
C GLU A 569 25.59 -16.30 -21.18
N ALA A 570 25.14 -17.56 -21.24
CA ALA A 570 25.70 -18.60 -22.11
C ALA A 570 24.92 -18.68 -23.43
#